data_ccab643e902ecdf776ed7b433b99e797
#
_entry.id   ccab643e902ecdf776ed7b433b99e797
#
_cell.length_a   1.000
_cell.length_b   1.000
_cell.length_c   1.000
_cell.angle_alpha   90.00
_cell.angle_beta   90.00
_cell.angle_gamma   90.00
#
_symmetry.space_group_name_H-M   'P 1'
#
loop_
_entity.id
_entity.type
_entity.pdbx_description
1 polymer ?
#
loop_
_entity_poly.entity_id
_entity_poly.type
_entity_poly.pdbx_seq_one_letter_code
_entity_poly.pdbx_strand_id
1 'polypeptide(L)'
;KWFTSSADGASFAIVMALTAPELDHPYARASQIIVPTDTPGFNHVRKISVMNEEGGGWASHSEIAYENCIVPAENLLGGEGAGFAIAQTRLGPGRIHHCMRWMGICERAFELMCQRAVDRELAPGKPLATRQTIQNWIAESRAEINAAKLMILDTAEKMDALGDKGVKTEISIIKFFCANVLQKTLD
;
A
#
# COMPACT_ATOMS: atom_id res chain seq x y z
N LYS A 1 11.01 8.10 14.50
CA LYS A 1 10.04 7.59 13.51
C LYS A 1 9.75 6.12 13.79
N TRP A 2 8.46 5.74 13.93
CA TRP A 2 8.10 4.41 14.43
C TRP A 2 8.18 3.31 13.36
N PHE A 3 7.54 3.49 12.21
CA PHE A 3 7.54 2.52 11.13
C PHE A 3 8.29 3.07 9.92
N THR A 4 9.60 2.91 9.88
CA THR A 4 10.41 3.27 8.72
C THR A 4 10.59 2.02 7.86
N SER A 5 9.82 1.93 6.78
CA SER A 5 9.87 0.77 5.87
C SER A 5 11.21 0.73 5.14
N SER A 6 11.76 -0.47 4.97
CA SER A 6 13.02 -0.75 4.27
C SER A 6 14.26 -0.12 4.91
N ALA A 7 14.19 0.30 6.17
CA ALA A 7 15.33 0.98 6.83
C ALA A 7 16.53 0.07 7.08
N ASP A 8 16.31 -1.25 7.14
CA ASP A 8 17.40 -2.23 7.25
C ASP A 8 18.09 -2.40 5.88
N GLY A 9 19.24 -1.79 5.72
CA GLY A 9 20.02 -1.81 4.47
C GLY A 9 19.69 -0.71 3.47
N ALA A 10 18.84 0.27 3.80
CA ALA A 10 18.64 1.45 2.99
C ALA A 10 19.88 2.34 2.98
N SER A 11 20.18 3.00 1.85
CA SER A 11 21.28 3.97 1.74
C SER A 11 20.87 5.36 2.23
N PHE A 12 19.58 5.68 2.21
CA PHE A 12 19.03 6.95 2.70
C PHE A 12 17.57 6.79 3.11
N ALA A 13 17.08 7.73 3.90
CA ALA A 13 15.68 7.88 4.25
C ALA A 13 15.14 9.22 3.74
N ILE A 14 13.90 9.23 3.25
CA ILE A 14 13.17 10.47 3.00
C ILE A 14 12.33 10.77 4.24
N VAL A 15 12.74 11.80 4.97
CA VAL A 15 12.18 12.13 6.28
C VAL A 15 11.18 13.26 6.17
N MET A 16 9.93 12.99 6.53
CA MET A 16 8.93 14.04 6.74
C MET A 16 9.21 14.73 8.09
N ALA A 17 9.67 15.94 8.06
CA ALA A 17 10.02 16.74 9.23
C ALA A 17 9.13 17.98 9.33
N LEU A 18 8.77 18.36 10.55
CA LEU A 18 8.05 19.61 10.83
C LEU A 18 9.11 20.73 10.84
N THR A 19 9.10 21.59 9.83
CA THR A 19 10.08 22.67 9.64
C THR A 19 9.52 24.05 9.93
N ALA A 20 8.23 24.24 9.79
CA ALA A 20 7.55 25.52 10.00
C ALA A 20 6.26 25.33 10.82
N PRO A 21 6.36 24.96 12.11
CA PRO A 21 5.19 24.66 12.96
C PRO A 21 4.27 25.88 13.18
N GLU A 22 4.80 27.08 13.05
CA GLU A 22 4.11 28.37 13.25
C GLU A 22 3.15 28.75 12.11
N LEU A 23 3.28 28.14 10.93
CA LEU A 23 2.41 28.47 9.80
C LEU A 23 0.97 28.05 10.07
N ASP A 24 0.01 28.93 9.74
CA ASP A 24 -1.42 28.65 9.91
C ASP A 24 -1.90 27.49 9.06
N HIS A 25 -1.37 27.35 7.83
CA HIS A 25 -1.77 26.31 6.90
C HIS A 25 -1.12 24.95 7.26
N PRO A 26 -1.88 23.96 7.78
CA PRO A 26 -1.33 22.75 8.34
C PRO A 26 -0.51 21.90 7.33
N TYR A 27 -0.86 21.97 6.05
CA TYR A 27 -0.17 21.22 4.98
C TYR A 27 1.13 21.87 4.50
N ALA A 28 1.45 23.08 4.95
CA ALA A 28 2.69 23.80 4.65
C ALA A 28 3.73 23.72 5.79
N ARG A 29 3.43 23.01 6.87
CA ARG A 29 4.29 22.94 8.06
C ARG A 29 5.43 21.92 7.95
N ALA A 30 5.35 21.00 7.00
CA ALA A 30 6.29 19.89 6.89
C ALA A 30 7.07 19.91 5.58
N SER A 31 8.32 19.53 5.66
CA SER A 31 9.23 19.36 4.52
C SER A 31 9.68 17.90 4.41
N GLN A 32 10.14 17.49 3.24
CA GLN A 32 10.81 16.21 3.06
C GLN A 32 12.31 16.44 2.92
N ILE A 33 13.10 15.70 3.70
CA ILE A 33 14.57 15.83 3.75
C ILE A 33 15.16 14.46 3.48
N ILE A 34 16.13 14.39 2.57
CA ILE A 34 16.91 13.19 2.29
C ILE A 34 18.00 13.09 3.34
N VAL A 35 18.00 12.02 4.13
CA VAL A 35 19.00 11.76 5.17
C VAL A 35 19.70 10.44 4.83
N PRO A 36 20.99 10.48 4.45
CA PRO A 36 21.80 9.27 4.31
C PRO A 36 21.83 8.47 5.62
N THR A 37 21.79 7.15 5.54
CA THR A 37 21.73 6.30 6.75
C THR A 37 23.02 6.23 7.54
N ASP A 38 24.13 6.67 6.95
CA ASP A 38 25.44 6.85 7.60
C ASP A 38 25.62 8.24 8.25
N THR A 39 24.61 9.11 8.17
CA THR A 39 24.65 10.43 8.82
C THR A 39 24.77 10.25 10.34
N PRO A 40 25.74 10.94 11.01
CA PRO A 40 25.79 10.94 12.45
C PRO A 40 24.47 11.35 13.08
N GLY A 41 24.00 10.57 14.05
CA GLY A 41 22.69 10.77 14.68
C GLY A 41 21.52 10.07 13.99
N PHE A 42 21.72 9.40 12.87
CA PHE A 42 20.76 8.44 12.32
C PHE A 42 20.89 7.11 13.08
N ASN A 43 19.99 6.85 14.02
CA ASN A 43 20.08 5.69 14.89
C ASN A 43 18.99 4.67 14.57
N HIS A 44 19.39 3.50 14.12
CA HIS A 44 18.51 2.34 14.00
C HIS A 44 18.29 1.75 15.40
N VAL A 45 17.13 2.03 16.00
CA VAL A 45 16.83 1.64 17.38
C VAL A 45 16.51 0.14 17.46
N ARG A 46 15.59 -0.32 16.62
CA ARG A 46 15.17 -1.73 16.56
C ARG A 46 14.37 -2.02 15.31
N LYS A 47 14.28 -3.29 14.96
CA LYS A 47 13.29 -3.78 14.00
C LYS A 47 11.90 -3.84 14.65
N ILE A 48 10.87 -3.65 13.85
CA ILE A 48 9.47 -3.76 14.27
C ILE A 48 8.83 -4.89 13.49
N SER A 49 8.31 -5.87 14.22
CA SER A 49 7.57 -6.96 13.61
C SER A 49 6.16 -6.54 13.17
N VAL A 50 5.70 -7.08 12.07
CA VAL A 50 4.32 -6.99 11.59
C VAL A 50 3.76 -8.40 11.53
N MET A 51 2.74 -8.69 12.31
CA MET A 51 2.14 -10.04 12.43
C MET A 51 3.17 -11.14 12.75
N ASN A 52 4.10 -10.85 13.67
CA ASN A 52 5.23 -11.67 14.07
C ASN A 52 6.34 -11.87 13.01
N GLU A 53 6.29 -11.17 11.90
CA GLU A 53 7.34 -11.18 10.89
C GLU A 53 8.20 -9.92 11.01
N GLU A 54 9.49 -10.06 11.29
CA GLU A 54 10.40 -8.91 11.37
C GLU A 54 10.82 -8.41 9.98
N GLY A 55 10.85 -9.31 9.01
CA GLY A 55 11.35 -9.00 7.69
C GLY A 55 12.86 -8.67 7.68
N GLY A 56 13.42 -8.48 6.49
CA GLY A 56 14.82 -8.07 6.30
C GLY A 56 14.95 -7.24 5.03
N GLY A 57 15.98 -6.39 4.96
CA GLY A 57 16.21 -5.54 3.81
C GLY A 57 14.99 -4.69 3.44
N TRP A 58 14.56 -4.77 2.20
CA TRP A 58 13.40 -4.00 1.69
C TRP A 58 12.05 -4.35 2.36
N ALA A 59 11.93 -5.53 2.96
CA ALA A 59 10.72 -5.97 3.66
C ALA A 59 10.72 -5.63 5.15
N SER A 60 11.79 -4.97 5.65
CA SER A 60 11.90 -4.60 7.06
C SER A 60 11.06 -3.37 7.40
N HIS A 61 10.70 -3.29 8.68
CA HIS A 61 10.20 -2.07 9.31
C HIS A 61 11.05 -1.79 10.55
N SER A 62 11.41 -0.53 10.77
CA SER A 62 12.31 -0.18 11.85
C SER A 62 11.88 1.10 12.56
N GLU A 63 12.20 1.15 13.84
CA GLU A 63 12.17 2.38 14.61
C GLU A 63 13.51 3.12 14.44
N ILE A 64 13.43 4.34 13.93
CA ILE A 64 14.60 5.21 13.71
C ILE A 64 14.49 6.44 14.58
N ALA A 65 15.56 6.74 15.32
CA ALA A 65 15.74 8.00 16.01
C ALA A 65 16.68 8.90 15.20
N TYR A 66 16.32 10.16 15.09
CA TYR A 66 17.13 11.21 14.47
C TYR A 66 17.56 12.17 15.56
N GLU A 67 18.83 12.16 15.93
CA GLU A 67 19.39 12.93 17.04
C GLU A 67 20.52 13.82 16.55
N ASN A 68 20.22 15.11 16.39
CA ASN A 68 21.19 16.08 15.86
C ASN A 68 21.77 15.69 14.47
N CYS A 69 20.99 15.07 13.63
CA CYS A 69 21.38 14.76 12.26
C CYS A 69 21.53 16.07 11.47
N ILE A 70 22.75 16.35 11.03
CA ILE A 70 23.04 17.51 10.19
C ILE A 70 23.27 17.01 8.77
N VAL A 71 22.51 17.56 7.83
CA VAL A 71 22.60 17.26 6.39
C VAL A 71 22.70 18.56 5.59
N PRO A 72 23.29 18.52 4.39
CA PRO A 72 23.33 19.68 3.50
C PRO A 72 21.93 20.22 3.18
N ALA A 73 21.80 21.52 2.97
CA ALA A 73 20.53 22.16 2.63
C ALA A 73 19.94 21.64 1.29
N GLU A 74 20.80 21.18 0.39
CA GLU A 74 20.46 20.59 -0.91
C GLU A 74 19.70 19.27 -0.76
N ASN A 75 19.73 18.64 0.40
CA ASN A 75 18.96 17.44 0.71
C ASN A 75 17.48 17.74 0.97
N LEU A 76 17.08 19.01 0.99
CA LEU A 76 15.68 19.41 1.02
C LEU A 76 15.01 19.03 -0.32
N LEU A 77 14.02 18.14 -0.26
CA LEU A 77 13.30 17.69 -1.43
C LEU A 77 12.20 18.71 -1.79
N GLY A 78 12.37 19.40 -2.89
CA GLY A 78 11.51 20.53 -3.29
C GLY A 78 11.74 21.75 -2.41
N GLY A 79 10.69 22.50 -2.11
CA GLY A 79 10.75 23.68 -1.26
C GLY A 79 10.40 23.40 0.19
N GLU A 80 10.79 24.31 1.09
CA GLU A 80 10.33 24.27 2.48
C GLU A 80 8.80 24.31 2.55
N GLY A 81 8.21 23.49 3.42
CA GLY A 81 6.76 23.34 3.54
C GLY A 81 6.07 22.52 2.43
N ALA A 82 6.81 22.07 1.41
CA ALA A 82 6.23 21.31 0.29
C ALA A 82 6.06 19.80 0.60
N GLY A 83 6.48 19.35 1.75
CA GLY A 83 6.55 17.92 2.07
C GLY A 83 5.23 17.17 1.91
N PHE A 84 4.11 17.74 2.34
CA PHE A 84 2.81 17.13 2.18
C PHE A 84 2.37 17.04 0.71
N ALA A 85 2.58 18.11 -0.06
CA ALA A 85 2.24 18.13 -1.48
C ALA A 85 3.02 17.08 -2.28
N ILE A 86 4.33 16.96 -2.01
CA ILE A 86 5.20 15.94 -2.62
C ILE A 86 4.71 14.53 -2.27
N ALA A 87 4.35 14.29 -0.99
CA ALA A 87 3.81 13.00 -0.58
C ALA A 87 2.49 12.67 -1.31
N GLN A 88 1.59 13.63 -1.50
CA GLN A 88 0.31 13.41 -2.19
C GLN A 88 0.49 13.06 -3.67
N THR A 89 1.45 13.68 -4.36
CA THR A 89 1.76 13.36 -5.76
C THR A 89 2.14 11.88 -5.94
N ARG A 90 2.85 11.31 -4.98
CA ARG A 90 3.22 9.88 -4.99
C ARG A 90 2.05 8.98 -4.59
N LEU A 91 1.20 9.42 -3.65
CA LEU A 91 0.18 8.56 -3.05
C LEU A 91 -1.00 8.27 -3.98
N GLY A 92 -1.34 9.15 -4.91
CA GLY A 92 -2.39 8.92 -5.91
C GLY A 92 -2.14 7.64 -6.72
N PRO A 93 -1.09 7.58 -7.54
CA PRO A 93 -0.71 6.40 -8.31
C PRO A 93 -0.48 5.16 -7.44
N GLY A 94 0.12 5.34 -6.27
CA GLY A 94 0.38 4.26 -5.32
C GLY A 94 -0.89 3.53 -4.86
N ARG A 95 -2.02 4.24 -4.74
CA ARG A 95 -3.31 3.63 -4.37
C ARG A 95 -3.85 2.73 -5.47
N ILE A 96 -3.76 3.13 -6.73
CA ILE A 96 -4.14 2.30 -7.89
C ILE A 96 -3.28 1.05 -7.93
N HIS A 97 -1.97 1.19 -7.77
CA HIS A 97 -1.04 0.07 -7.74
C HIS A 97 -1.37 -0.96 -6.63
N HIS A 98 -1.78 -0.51 -5.45
CA HIS A 98 -2.24 -1.42 -4.39
C HIS A 98 -3.48 -2.20 -4.81
N CYS A 99 -4.46 -1.54 -5.45
CA CYS A 99 -5.67 -2.21 -5.93
C CYS A 99 -5.35 -3.27 -6.99
N MET A 100 -4.45 -2.97 -7.94
CA MET A 100 -4.00 -3.93 -8.95
C MET A 100 -3.37 -5.18 -8.31
N ARG A 101 -2.50 -4.97 -7.32
CA ARG A 101 -1.85 -6.05 -6.57
C ARG A 101 -2.85 -6.93 -5.82
N TRP A 102 -3.87 -6.31 -5.21
CA TRP A 102 -4.92 -7.03 -4.52
C TRP A 102 -5.74 -7.90 -5.47
N MET A 103 -6.00 -7.43 -6.69
CA MET A 103 -6.69 -8.26 -7.68
C MET A 103 -5.84 -9.46 -8.12
N GLY A 104 -4.53 -9.33 -8.18
CA GLY A 104 -3.65 -10.48 -8.39
C GLY A 104 -3.75 -11.52 -7.26
N ILE A 105 -3.83 -11.07 -6.01
CA ILE A 105 -4.06 -11.95 -4.85
C ILE A 105 -5.45 -12.60 -4.93
N CYS A 106 -6.49 -11.85 -5.29
CA CYS A 106 -7.85 -12.38 -5.47
C CYS A 106 -7.89 -13.47 -6.55
N GLU A 107 -7.21 -13.28 -7.70
CA GLU A 107 -7.15 -14.31 -8.75
C GLU A 107 -6.50 -15.60 -8.22
N ARG A 108 -5.39 -15.46 -7.50
CA ARG A 108 -4.72 -16.62 -6.90
C ARG A 108 -5.60 -17.34 -5.88
N ALA A 109 -6.26 -16.59 -5.00
CA ALA A 109 -7.18 -17.16 -4.01
C ALA A 109 -8.38 -17.85 -4.69
N PHE A 110 -8.93 -17.23 -5.73
CA PHE A 110 -10.03 -17.78 -6.52
C PHE A 110 -9.65 -19.10 -7.19
N GLU A 111 -8.47 -19.19 -7.80
CA GLU A 111 -7.96 -20.45 -8.38
C GLU A 111 -7.88 -21.55 -7.32
N LEU A 112 -7.30 -21.23 -6.16
CA LEU A 112 -7.17 -22.19 -5.04
C LEU A 112 -8.54 -22.62 -4.49
N MET A 113 -9.49 -21.70 -4.39
CA MET A 113 -10.87 -21.99 -3.98
C MET A 113 -11.55 -22.95 -4.96
N CYS A 114 -11.46 -22.69 -6.26
CA CYS A 114 -12.03 -23.56 -7.29
C CYS A 114 -11.39 -24.95 -7.25
N GLN A 115 -10.06 -25.02 -7.19
CA GLN A 115 -9.35 -26.29 -7.09
C GLN A 115 -9.77 -27.07 -5.83
N ARG A 116 -9.81 -26.39 -4.69
CA ARG A 116 -10.24 -26.99 -3.42
C ARG A 116 -11.68 -27.50 -3.50
N ALA A 117 -12.59 -26.76 -4.15
CA ALA A 117 -13.97 -27.17 -4.30
C ALA A 117 -14.13 -28.46 -5.10
N VAL A 118 -13.27 -28.69 -6.10
CA VAL A 118 -13.25 -29.92 -6.91
C VAL A 118 -12.59 -31.07 -6.17
N ASP A 119 -11.42 -30.84 -5.54
CA ASP A 119 -10.60 -31.89 -4.96
C ASP A 119 -11.15 -32.40 -3.61
N ARG A 120 -11.86 -31.57 -2.86
CA ARG A 120 -12.41 -31.94 -1.56
C ARG A 120 -13.68 -32.75 -1.68
N GLU A 121 -13.62 -34.04 -1.38
CA GLU A 121 -14.81 -34.88 -1.21
C GLU A 121 -15.40 -34.78 0.19
N LEU A 122 -16.71 -34.63 0.28
CA LEU A 122 -17.48 -34.68 1.53
C LEU A 122 -17.98 -36.09 1.83
N ALA A 123 -18.14 -36.89 0.78
CA ALA A 123 -18.44 -38.31 0.80
C ALA A 123 -17.98 -38.90 -0.56
N PRO A 124 -17.81 -40.21 -0.70
CA PRO A 124 -17.39 -40.81 -1.97
C PRO A 124 -18.21 -40.31 -3.17
N GLY A 125 -17.53 -39.75 -4.17
CA GLY A 125 -18.13 -39.20 -5.38
C GLY A 125 -18.97 -37.90 -5.17
N LYS A 126 -18.83 -37.23 -4.03
CA LYS A 126 -19.56 -35.98 -3.72
C LYS A 126 -18.57 -34.84 -3.39
N PRO A 127 -17.95 -34.23 -4.40
CA PRO A 127 -17.05 -33.12 -4.17
C PRO A 127 -17.76 -31.91 -3.57
N LEU A 128 -16.98 -31.06 -2.88
CA LEU A 128 -17.50 -29.83 -2.25
C LEU A 128 -18.18 -28.91 -3.26
N ALA A 129 -17.70 -28.89 -4.50
CA ALA A 129 -18.29 -28.15 -5.62
C ALA A 129 -19.77 -28.48 -5.91
N THR A 130 -20.30 -29.61 -5.42
CA THR A 130 -21.73 -29.95 -5.58
C THR A 130 -22.64 -29.15 -4.65
N ARG A 131 -22.09 -28.40 -3.71
CA ARG A 131 -22.87 -27.58 -2.76
C ARG A 131 -23.25 -26.25 -3.36
N GLN A 132 -24.53 -25.91 -3.35
CA GLN A 132 -25.05 -24.65 -3.91
C GLN A 132 -24.38 -23.42 -3.29
N THR A 133 -24.13 -23.43 -1.97
CA THR A 133 -23.45 -22.33 -1.29
C THR A 133 -22.04 -22.08 -1.86
N ILE A 134 -21.28 -23.13 -2.15
CA ILE A 134 -19.95 -23.04 -2.73
C ILE A 134 -20.01 -22.48 -4.15
N GLN A 135 -20.98 -22.96 -4.95
CA GLN A 135 -21.20 -22.44 -6.30
C GLN A 135 -21.55 -20.95 -6.29
N ASN A 136 -22.38 -20.52 -5.34
CA ASN A 136 -22.74 -19.10 -5.17
C ASN A 136 -21.49 -18.27 -4.81
N TRP A 137 -20.67 -18.71 -3.87
CA TRP A 137 -19.45 -18.00 -3.50
C TRP A 137 -18.47 -17.88 -4.66
N ILE A 138 -18.30 -18.94 -5.44
CA ILE A 138 -17.45 -18.92 -6.64
C ILE A 138 -18.01 -17.93 -7.67
N ALA A 139 -19.31 -17.96 -7.95
CA ALA A 139 -19.94 -17.06 -8.91
C ALA A 139 -19.85 -15.59 -8.49
N GLU A 140 -20.17 -15.28 -7.23
CA GLU A 140 -20.11 -13.93 -6.68
C GLU A 140 -18.67 -13.39 -6.66
N SER A 141 -17.70 -14.20 -6.18
CA SER A 141 -16.29 -13.81 -6.17
C SER A 141 -15.78 -13.50 -7.58
N ARG A 142 -16.12 -14.31 -8.58
CA ARG A 142 -15.75 -14.06 -9.97
C ARG A 142 -16.33 -12.74 -10.49
N ALA A 143 -17.60 -12.48 -10.21
CA ALA A 143 -18.26 -11.25 -10.63
C ALA A 143 -17.61 -10.01 -9.98
N GLU A 144 -17.38 -10.05 -8.68
CA GLU A 144 -16.79 -8.93 -7.93
C GLU A 144 -15.33 -8.67 -8.34
N ILE A 145 -14.53 -9.70 -8.56
CA ILE A 145 -13.14 -9.55 -9.06
C ILE A 145 -13.13 -8.91 -10.44
N ASN A 146 -14.03 -9.32 -11.35
CA ASN A 146 -14.14 -8.73 -12.68
C ASN A 146 -14.55 -7.26 -12.61
N ALA A 147 -15.56 -6.93 -11.78
CA ALA A 147 -15.99 -5.55 -11.57
C ALA A 147 -14.86 -4.69 -11.02
N ALA A 148 -14.13 -5.18 -10.01
CA ALA A 148 -12.99 -4.48 -9.42
C ALA A 148 -11.89 -4.20 -10.45
N LYS A 149 -11.55 -5.17 -11.29
CA LYS A 149 -10.56 -4.99 -12.37
C LYS A 149 -10.98 -3.90 -13.35
N LEU A 150 -12.23 -3.90 -13.81
CA LEU A 150 -12.75 -2.88 -14.73
C LEU A 150 -12.73 -1.48 -14.11
N MET A 151 -13.11 -1.37 -12.83
CA MET A 151 -13.04 -0.09 -12.11
C MET A 151 -11.61 0.43 -11.97
N ILE A 152 -10.64 -0.45 -11.75
CA ILE A 152 -9.22 -0.07 -11.67
C ILE A 152 -8.72 0.43 -13.02
N LEU A 153 -9.04 -0.28 -14.10
CA LEU A 153 -8.64 0.10 -15.46
C LEU A 153 -9.25 1.44 -15.85
N ASP A 154 -10.55 1.64 -15.65
CA ASP A 154 -11.22 2.92 -15.89
C ASP A 154 -10.59 4.06 -15.08
N THR A 155 -10.24 3.81 -13.81
CA THR A 155 -9.56 4.81 -12.97
C THR A 155 -8.16 5.12 -13.50
N ALA A 156 -7.41 4.13 -13.98
CA ALA A 156 -6.08 4.34 -14.55
C ALA A 156 -6.14 5.14 -15.85
N GLU A 157 -7.05 4.80 -16.76
CA GLU A 157 -7.27 5.55 -18.01
C GLU A 157 -7.67 7.01 -17.74
N LYS A 158 -8.56 7.23 -16.79
CA LYS A 158 -8.93 8.59 -16.36
C LYS A 158 -7.74 9.35 -15.75
N MET A 159 -6.89 8.66 -15.00
CA MET A 159 -5.69 9.28 -14.44
C MET A 159 -4.70 9.71 -15.51
N ASP A 160 -4.52 8.90 -16.54
CA ASP A 160 -3.66 9.25 -17.68
C ASP A 160 -4.21 10.47 -18.44
N ALA A 161 -5.52 10.59 -18.55
CA ALA A 161 -6.18 11.69 -19.25
C ALA A 161 -6.28 13.00 -18.42
N LEU A 162 -6.56 12.90 -17.12
CA LEU A 162 -6.94 14.05 -16.28
C LEU A 162 -5.91 14.37 -15.17
N GLY A 163 -4.92 13.52 -14.98
CA GLY A 163 -3.98 13.57 -13.86
C GLY A 163 -4.60 13.16 -12.53
N ASP A 164 -3.77 13.03 -11.51
CA ASP A 164 -4.15 12.54 -10.18
C ASP A 164 -5.19 13.41 -9.46
N LYS A 165 -5.18 14.71 -9.71
CA LYS A 165 -6.14 15.66 -9.13
C LYS A 165 -7.55 15.48 -9.69
N GLY A 166 -7.68 15.06 -10.95
CA GLY A 166 -8.95 14.87 -11.65
C GLY A 166 -9.69 13.59 -11.25
N VAL A 167 -9.00 12.63 -10.61
CA VAL A 167 -9.54 11.27 -10.32
C VAL A 167 -9.54 10.89 -8.84
N LYS A 168 -9.55 11.86 -7.95
CA LYS A 168 -9.51 11.62 -6.49
C LYS A 168 -10.65 10.76 -5.98
N THR A 169 -11.85 10.96 -6.54
CA THR A 169 -13.05 10.22 -6.17
C THR A 169 -12.93 8.76 -6.60
N GLU A 170 -12.55 8.52 -7.85
CA GLU A 170 -12.37 7.18 -8.41
C GLU A 170 -11.31 6.40 -7.64
N ILE A 171 -10.16 7.03 -7.35
CA ILE A 171 -9.09 6.43 -6.53
C ILE A 171 -9.62 6.04 -5.14
N SER A 172 -10.47 6.87 -4.54
CA SER A 172 -11.05 6.59 -3.23
C SER A 172 -12.04 5.44 -3.31
N ILE A 173 -12.85 5.38 -4.35
CA ILE A 173 -13.84 4.31 -4.58
C ILE A 173 -13.14 2.97 -4.76
N ILE A 174 -12.18 2.86 -5.69
CA ILE A 174 -11.48 1.59 -5.91
C ILE A 174 -10.73 1.12 -4.67
N LYS A 175 -10.22 2.05 -3.86
CA LYS A 175 -9.43 1.72 -2.67
C LYS A 175 -10.25 0.95 -1.63
N PHE A 176 -11.48 1.37 -1.33
CA PHE A 176 -12.30 0.62 -0.38
C PHE A 176 -12.98 -0.59 -1.04
N PHE A 177 -13.44 -0.47 -2.29
CA PHE A 177 -14.14 -1.56 -2.97
C PHE A 177 -13.22 -2.77 -3.16
N CYS A 178 -12.02 -2.56 -3.72
CA CYS A 178 -11.04 -3.64 -3.91
C CYS A 178 -10.59 -4.28 -2.59
N ALA A 179 -10.50 -3.50 -1.50
CA ALA A 179 -10.18 -4.04 -0.18
C ALA A 179 -11.28 -4.99 0.32
N ASN A 180 -12.55 -4.63 0.13
CA ASN A 180 -13.69 -5.47 0.52
C ASN A 180 -13.75 -6.75 -0.33
N VAL A 181 -13.51 -6.63 -1.66
CA VAL A 181 -13.43 -7.81 -2.55
C VAL A 181 -12.31 -8.74 -2.13
N LEU A 182 -11.13 -8.19 -1.81
CA LEU A 182 -10.00 -8.98 -1.32
C LEU A 182 -10.37 -9.74 -0.05
N GLN A 183 -10.90 -9.05 0.96
CA GLN A 183 -11.26 -9.65 2.23
C GLN A 183 -12.28 -10.79 2.02
N LYS A 184 -13.36 -10.52 1.29
CA LYS A 184 -14.40 -11.52 1.00
C LYS A 184 -13.88 -12.73 0.22
N THR A 185 -12.92 -12.53 -0.69
CA THR A 185 -12.37 -13.63 -1.50
C THR A 185 -11.43 -14.53 -0.68
N LEU A 186 -10.75 -13.97 0.33
CA LEU A 186 -9.83 -14.70 1.21
C LEU A 186 -10.53 -15.47 2.34
N ASP A 187 -11.65 -14.96 2.85
CA ASP A 187 -12.47 -15.58 3.91
C ASP A 187 -13.28 -16.78 3.38
#